data_44fcc0b3b9367f0be1fd48c2b4d648b3
#
_entry.id   44fcc0b3b9367f0be1fd48c2b4d648b3
#
_cell.length_a   1.000
_cell.length_b   1.000
_cell.length_c   1.000
_cell.angle_alpha   90.00
_cell.angle_beta   90.00
_cell.angle_gamma   90.00
#
_symmetry.space_group_name_H-M   'P 1'
#
loop_
_entity.id
_entity.type
_entity.pdbx_description
1 polymer ?
#
loop_
_entity_poly.entity_id
_entity_poly.type
_entity_poly.pdbx_seq_one_letter_code
_entity_poly.pdbx_strand_id
1 'polypeptide(L)'
;MATQSGLVPIEDIQPGDLVWAHDPETGETALKPVVQTFRNETTEWIHVTVNGETLTCTPEHPFYVPQKGWTSAIDLRAGDRLQLLNGEYVVVEQVQHELLESPETTYNFEVKDFHTYYVGEDQILVHNKCSKYYKATRTDDGVMQGAEITKKQALNRIRSGKDVIANSRSAAKSLAKNAFGNSKVYSEIHPKVPNAMYHFHDDMNHIFHVFFK
;
A
#
# COMPACT_ATOMS: atom_id res chain seq x y z
N MET A 1 12.93 -11.50 -5.31
CA MET A 1 12.51 -10.42 -6.21
C MET A 1 12.94 -10.75 -7.61
N ALA A 2 12.04 -10.64 -8.61
CA ALA A 2 12.38 -10.88 -10.01
C ALA A 2 13.18 -9.71 -10.58
N THR A 3 14.48 -9.92 -10.85
CA THR A 3 15.40 -8.91 -11.41
C THR A 3 15.84 -9.30 -12.82
N GLN A 4 16.59 -8.41 -13.45
CA GLN A 4 17.22 -8.71 -14.75
C GLN A 4 18.15 -9.94 -14.70
N SER A 5 18.80 -10.19 -13.56
CA SER A 5 19.76 -11.27 -13.37
C SER A 5 19.18 -12.54 -12.72
N GLY A 6 17.85 -12.59 -12.53
CA GLY A 6 17.16 -13.69 -11.85
C GLY A 6 16.57 -13.28 -10.51
N LEU A 7 16.32 -14.24 -9.62
CA LEU A 7 15.75 -13.97 -8.31
C LEU A 7 16.82 -13.48 -7.32
N VAL A 8 16.55 -12.37 -6.65
CA VAL A 8 17.41 -11.75 -5.64
C VAL A 8 16.62 -11.56 -4.35
N PRO A 9 17.17 -11.86 -3.15
CA PRO A 9 16.54 -11.54 -1.87
C PRO A 9 16.23 -10.05 -1.75
N ILE A 10 15.13 -9.69 -1.08
CA ILE A 10 14.69 -8.28 -0.98
C ILE A 10 15.69 -7.41 -0.21
N GLU A 11 16.35 -7.98 0.79
CA GLU A 11 17.37 -7.31 1.61
C GLU A 11 18.63 -6.92 0.83
N ASP A 12 18.89 -7.58 -0.31
CA ASP A 12 20.05 -7.35 -1.17
C ASP A 12 19.75 -6.34 -2.28
N ILE A 13 18.51 -5.97 -2.50
CA ILE A 13 18.11 -4.99 -3.53
C ILE A 13 18.64 -3.59 -3.19
N GLN A 14 19.25 -2.95 -4.19
CA GLN A 14 19.85 -1.61 -4.07
C GLN A 14 19.20 -0.62 -5.06
N PRO A 15 19.24 0.70 -4.75
CA PRO A 15 18.88 1.72 -5.73
C PRO A 15 19.71 1.59 -7.00
N GLY A 16 19.05 1.59 -8.16
CA GLY A 16 19.65 1.37 -9.47
C GLY A 16 19.48 -0.05 -10.03
N ASP A 17 19.19 -1.04 -9.20
CA ASP A 17 18.89 -2.40 -9.67
C ASP A 17 17.67 -2.40 -10.59
N LEU A 18 17.71 -3.24 -11.63
CA LEU A 18 16.60 -3.41 -12.56
C LEU A 18 15.72 -4.59 -12.13
N VAL A 19 14.48 -4.30 -11.82
CA VAL A 19 13.46 -5.29 -11.44
C VAL A 19 12.36 -5.34 -12.49
N TRP A 20 11.77 -6.52 -12.68
CA TRP A 20 10.56 -6.65 -13.49
C TRP A 20 9.40 -5.96 -12.80
N ALA A 21 8.69 -5.12 -13.55
CA ALA A 21 7.55 -4.34 -13.09
C ALA A 21 6.45 -4.33 -14.14
N HIS A 22 5.22 -4.10 -13.73
CA HIS A 22 4.03 -4.09 -14.57
C HIS A 22 3.19 -2.86 -14.31
N ASP A 23 2.75 -2.20 -15.37
CA ASP A 23 1.76 -1.14 -15.29
C ASP A 23 0.37 -1.73 -15.58
N PRO A 24 -0.51 -1.86 -14.57
CA PRO A 24 -1.83 -2.44 -14.78
C PRO A 24 -2.79 -1.55 -15.59
N GLU A 25 -2.47 -0.26 -15.78
CA GLU A 25 -3.30 0.64 -16.60
C GLU A 25 -3.00 0.47 -18.10
N THR A 26 -1.73 0.33 -18.46
CA THR A 26 -1.30 0.18 -19.85
C THR A 26 -1.11 -1.28 -20.26
N GLY A 27 -0.94 -2.19 -19.30
CA GLY A 27 -0.57 -3.60 -19.53
C GLY A 27 0.92 -3.80 -19.87
N GLU A 28 1.75 -2.75 -19.80
CA GLU A 28 3.18 -2.85 -20.08
C GLU A 28 3.90 -3.61 -18.97
N THR A 29 4.76 -4.57 -19.35
CA THR A 29 5.71 -5.24 -18.44
C THR A 29 7.12 -4.94 -18.91
N ALA A 30 7.94 -4.35 -18.04
CA ALA A 30 9.29 -3.92 -18.37
C ALA A 30 10.23 -3.98 -17.16
N LEU A 31 11.55 -3.98 -17.43
CA LEU A 31 12.55 -3.74 -16.41
C LEU A 31 12.57 -2.25 -16.04
N LYS A 32 12.38 -1.96 -14.74
CA LYS A 32 12.39 -0.59 -14.20
C LYS A 32 13.41 -0.49 -13.06
N PRO A 33 14.10 0.65 -12.93
CA PRO A 33 15.07 0.81 -11.85
C PRO A 33 14.39 0.99 -10.49
N VAL A 34 15.01 0.41 -9.48
CA VAL A 34 14.74 0.73 -8.08
C VAL A 34 15.22 2.14 -7.78
N VAL A 35 14.34 2.99 -7.26
CA VAL A 35 14.64 4.40 -6.95
C VAL A 35 15.16 4.53 -5.53
N GLN A 36 14.54 3.81 -4.59
CA GLN A 36 14.82 3.91 -3.16
C GLN A 36 14.46 2.61 -2.45
N THR A 37 15.22 2.26 -1.43
CA THR A 37 14.92 1.15 -0.51
C THR A 37 14.45 1.67 0.85
N PHE A 38 13.59 0.90 1.51
CA PHE A 38 13.03 1.22 2.83
C PHE A 38 13.27 0.05 3.78
N ARG A 39 13.55 0.38 5.02
CA ARG A 39 13.65 -0.55 6.13
C ARG A 39 12.73 -0.08 7.25
N ASN A 40 11.77 -0.89 7.65
CA ASN A 40 10.79 -0.60 8.68
C ASN A 40 10.69 -1.78 9.65
N GLU A 41 9.82 -1.67 10.64
CA GLU A 41 9.49 -2.74 11.57
C GLU A 41 7.99 -3.05 11.50
N THR A 42 7.65 -4.31 11.73
CA THR A 42 6.26 -4.79 11.87
C THR A 42 6.11 -5.61 13.14
N THR A 43 4.91 -5.66 13.68
CA THR A 43 4.52 -6.54 14.80
C THR A 43 3.59 -7.66 14.36
N GLU A 44 3.37 -7.80 13.05
CA GLU A 44 2.49 -8.82 12.49
C GLU A 44 2.89 -9.20 11.07
N TRP A 45 2.74 -10.48 10.75
CA TRP A 45 2.95 -11.03 9.41
C TRP A 45 1.68 -11.63 8.84
N ILE A 46 1.55 -11.55 7.52
CA ILE A 46 0.65 -12.37 6.74
C ILE A 46 1.47 -13.34 5.90
N HIS A 47 1.14 -14.61 6.03
CA HIS A 47 1.71 -15.70 5.26
C HIS A 47 0.72 -16.10 4.17
N VAL A 48 1.10 -15.91 2.91
CA VAL A 48 0.29 -16.26 1.74
C VAL A 48 0.91 -17.47 1.07
N THR A 49 0.22 -18.61 1.07
CA THR A 49 0.71 -19.85 0.44
C THR A 49 0.13 -19.99 -0.95
N VAL A 50 1.00 -20.23 -1.93
CA VAL A 50 0.71 -20.46 -3.35
C VAL A 50 1.66 -21.54 -3.87
N ASN A 51 1.17 -22.55 -4.60
CA ASN A 51 1.96 -23.67 -5.14
C ASN A 51 2.94 -24.29 -4.12
N GLY A 52 2.55 -24.30 -2.84
CA GLY A 52 3.41 -24.81 -1.75
C GLY A 52 4.50 -23.84 -1.29
N GLU A 53 4.71 -22.68 -1.95
CA GLU A 53 5.58 -21.59 -1.47
C GLU A 53 4.80 -20.69 -0.50
N THR A 54 5.47 -20.23 0.56
CA THR A 54 4.87 -19.25 1.49
C THR A 54 5.57 -17.90 1.37
N LEU A 55 4.81 -16.89 0.96
CA LEU A 55 5.24 -15.50 0.94
C LEU A 55 4.88 -14.83 2.26
N THR A 56 5.86 -14.22 2.92
CA THR A 56 5.66 -13.48 4.17
C THR A 56 5.72 -11.98 3.91
N CYS A 57 4.69 -11.26 4.33
CA CYS A 57 4.57 -9.82 4.09
C CYS A 57 3.76 -9.12 5.19
N THR A 58 3.76 -7.78 5.18
CA THR A 58 2.94 -6.98 6.09
C THR A 58 1.45 -7.04 5.70
N PRO A 59 0.51 -6.83 6.64
CA PRO A 59 -0.94 -6.94 6.38
C PRO A 59 -1.45 -6.09 5.22
N GLU A 60 -0.93 -4.88 5.07
CA GLU A 60 -1.37 -3.97 4.01
C GLU A 60 -0.63 -4.16 2.68
N HIS A 61 0.29 -5.13 2.57
CA HIS A 61 1.03 -5.36 1.32
C HIS A 61 0.08 -5.76 0.19
N PRO A 62 0.06 -5.02 -0.95
CA PRO A 62 -0.95 -5.23 -1.98
C PRO A 62 -0.52 -6.27 -3.01
N PHE A 63 -1.38 -7.25 -3.25
CA PHE A 63 -1.32 -8.23 -4.33
C PHE A 63 -2.32 -7.87 -5.43
N TYR A 64 -2.00 -8.16 -6.68
CA TYR A 64 -2.93 -7.93 -7.78
C TYR A 64 -3.84 -9.15 -7.99
N VAL A 65 -5.13 -8.97 -7.70
CA VAL A 65 -6.20 -9.97 -7.90
C VAL A 65 -7.07 -9.47 -9.06
N PRO A 66 -7.08 -10.09 -10.25
CA PRO A 66 -7.74 -9.53 -11.44
C PRO A 66 -9.20 -9.13 -11.26
N GLN A 67 -9.95 -9.87 -10.44
CA GLN A 67 -11.38 -9.63 -10.20
C GLN A 67 -11.64 -8.57 -9.12
N LYS A 68 -10.63 -8.22 -8.30
CA LYS A 68 -10.75 -7.31 -7.15
C LYS A 68 -9.84 -6.08 -7.26
N GLY A 69 -8.84 -6.12 -8.17
CA GLY A 69 -7.76 -5.14 -8.23
C GLY A 69 -6.74 -5.33 -7.09
N TRP A 70 -6.07 -4.26 -6.70
CA TRP A 70 -5.10 -4.27 -5.61
C TRP A 70 -5.74 -4.63 -4.28
N THR A 71 -5.42 -5.81 -3.77
CA THR A 71 -5.98 -6.40 -2.54
C THR A 71 -4.88 -6.53 -1.50
N SER A 72 -5.09 -6.00 -0.30
CA SER A 72 -4.14 -6.15 0.81
C SER A 72 -4.01 -7.62 1.22
N ALA A 73 -2.81 -8.04 1.63
CA ALA A 73 -2.54 -9.42 2.05
C ALA A 73 -3.54 -9.94 3.10
N ILE A 74 -3.90 -9.11 4.07
CA ILE A 74 -4.88 -9.46 5.12
C ILE A 74 -6.30 -9.70 4.57
N ASP A 75 -6.62 -9.13 3.40
CA ASP A 75 -7.94 -9.27 2.76
C ASP A 75 -7.98 -10.41 1.72
N LEU A 76 -6.84 -11.02 1.41
CA LEU A 76 -6.78 -12.22 0.54
C LEU A 76 -7.52 -13.39 1.17
N ARG A 77 -8.00 -14.28 0.31
CA ARG A 77 -8.68 -15.53 0.72
C ARG A 77 -8.21 -16.69 -0.15
N ALA A 78 -8.24 -17.89 0.39
CA ALA A 78 -8.06 -19.11 -0.41
C ALA A 78 -9.03 -19.10 -1.60
N GLY A 79 -8.52 -19.42 -2.79
CA GLY A 79 -9.24 -19.33 -4.05
C GLY A 79 -9.04 -18.03 -4.83
N ASP A 80 -8.46 -16.97 -4.24
CA ASP A 80 -8.08 -15.76 -4.98
C ASP A 80 -6.99 -16.09 -6.01
N ARG A 81 -7.04 -15.45 -7.16
CA ARG A 81 -6.07 -15.65 -8.25
C ARG A 81 -5.11 -14.46 -8.27
N LEU A 82 -3.81 -14.74 -8.22
CA LEU A 82 -2.74 -13.74 -8.29
C LEU A 82 -2.09 -13.80 -9.67
N GLN A 83 -1.76 -12.63 -10.23
CA GLN A 83 -1.12 -12.53 -11.54
C GLN A 83 0.38 -12.80 -11.44
N LEU A 84 0.90 -13.57 -12.41
CA LEU A 84 2.33 -13.89 -12.57
C LEU A 84 2.98 -13.04 -13.65
N LEU A 85 4.31 -12.99 -13.65
CA LEU A 85 5.10 -12.27 -14.66
C LEU A 85 4.86 -12.76 -16.08
N ASN A 86 4.61 -14.06 -16.28
CA ASN A 86 4.30 -14.65 -17.57
C ASN A 86 2.86 -14.39 -18.07
N GLY A 87 2.06 -13.65 -17.29
CA GLY A 87 0.66 -13.36 -17.57
C GLY A 87 -0.33 -14.45 -17.14
N GLU A 88 0.16 -15.58 -16.62
CA GLU A 88 -0.67 -16.61 -16.01
C GLU A 88 -1.12 -16.25 -14.60
N TYR A 89 -1.81 -17.17 -13.93
CA TYR A 89 -2.34 -16.94 -12.58
C TYR A 89 -2.07 -18.13 -11.69
N VAL A 90 -1.76 -17.86 -10.43
CA VAL A 90 -1.67 -18.84 -9.36
C VAL A 90 -2.83 -18.63 -8.37
N VAL A 91 -3.28 -19.71 -7.74
CA VAL A 91 -4.36 -19.66 -6.76
C VAL A 91 -3.79 -19.60 -5.35
N VAL A 92 -4.31 -18.69 -4.53
CA VAL A 92 -4.02 -18.64 -3.10
C VAL A 92 -4.60 -19.89 -2.43
N GLU A 93 -3.74 -20.68 -1.81
CA GLU A 93 -4.10 -21.90 -1.10
C GLU A 93 -4.50 -21.60 0.34
N GLN A 94 -3.73 -20.75 1.02
CA GLN A 94 -3.92 -20.40 2.41
C GLN A 94 -3.45 -18.97 2.69
N VAL A 95 -4.10 -18.33 3.65
CA VAL A 95 -3.66 -17.06 4.25
C VAL A 95 -3.68 -17.22 5.76
N GLN A 96 -2.54 -16.96 6.40
CA GLN A 96 -2.39 -17.01 7.85
C GLN A 96 -1.95 -15.66 8.37
N HIS A 97 -2.44 -15.28 9.54
CA HIS A 97 -2.06 -14.06 10.25
C HIS A 97 -1.29 -14.43 11.51
N GLU A 98 -0.10 -13.89 11.65
CA GLU A 98 0.77 -14.07 12.80
C GLU A 98 0.98 -12.75 13.53
N LEU A 99 0.78 -12.75 14.85
CA LEU A 99 1.14 -11.65 15.74
C LEU A 99 2.50 -11.96 16.36
N LEU A 100 3.42 -11.02 16.26
CA LEU A 100 4.79 -11.18 16.75
C LEU A 100 4.91 -10.75 18.21
N GLU A 101 5.71 -11.45 19.00
CA GLU A 101 6.03 -11.06 20.37
C GLU A 101 6.93 -9.80 20.44
N SER A 102 7.74 -9.57 19.40
CA SER A 102 8.61 -8.41 19.26
C SER A 102 8.61 -7.92 17.81
N PRO A 103 8.87 -6.62 17.56
CA PRO A 103 8.96 -6.10 16.20
C PRO A 103 10.06 -6.78 15.39
N GLU A 104 9.77 -7.11 14.14
CA GLU A 104 10.71 -7.63 13.14
C GLU A 104 10.93 -6.65 11.99
N THR A 105 12.12 -6.74 11.38
CA THR A 105 12.48 -5.86 10.26
C THR A 105 11.75 -6.27 8.99
N THR A 106 11.19 -5.26 8.30
CA THR A 106 10.62 -5.39 6.95
C THR A 106 11.45 -4.62 5.95
N TYR A 107 11.48 -5.12 4.73
CA TYR A 107 12.13 -4.48 3.59
C TYR A 107 11.09 -4.10 2.55
N ASN A 108 11.32 -2.99 1.87
CA ASN A 108 10.55 -2.56 0.73
C ASN A 108 11.40 -1.65 -0.16
N PHE A 109 10.99 -1.42 -1.40
CA PHE A 109 11.70 -0.51 -2.31
C PHE A 109 10.73 0.15 -3.29
N GLU A 110 11.07 1.31 -3.80
CA GLU A 110 10.28 2.04 -4.79
C GLU A 110 10.79 1.73 -6.19
N VAL A 111 9.90 1.31 -7.09
CA VAL A 111 10.17 1.08 -8.50
C VAL A 111 9.72 2.32 -9.30
N LYS A 112 10.58 2.80 -10.17
CA LYS A 112 10.31 3.97 -11.00
C LYS A 112 9.09 3.76 -11.89
N ASP A 113 8.23 4.76 -11.97
CA ASP A 113 7.05 4.89 -12.82
C ASP A 113 5.92 3.90 -12.49
N PHE A 114 6.17 2.60 -12.45
CA PHE A 114 5.15 1.55 -12.32
C PHE A 114 4.76 1.25 -10.88
N HIS A 115 5.67 1.47 -9.90
CA HIS A 115 5.45 1.18 -8.48
C HIS A 115 5.02 -0.26 -8.17
N THR A 116 5.31 -1.21 -9.05
CA THR A 116 5.03 -2.63 -8.93
C THR A 116 6.30 -3.45 -9.07
N TYR A 117 6.26 -4.69 -8.64
CA TYR A 117 7.33 -5.66 -8.86
C TYR A 117 6.82 -7.09 -8.66
N TYR A 118 7.68 -8.07 -8.88
CA TYR A 118 7.31 -9.48 -8.80
C TYR A 118 8.10 -10.19 -7.71
N VAL A 119 7.40 -11.00 -6.89
CA VAL A 119 7.93 -11.70 -5.72
C VAL A 119 7.73 -13.21 -5.81
N GLY A 120 8.55 -13.95 -5.07
CA GLY A 120 8.47 -15.41 -4.98
C GLY A 120 9.07 -16.13 -6.18
N GLU A 121 9.11 -17.43 -6.10
CA GLU A 121 9.59 -18.28 -7.20
C GLU A 121 8.64 -18.21 -8.39
N ASP A 122 7.35 -18.14 -8.13
CA ASP A 122 6.29 -17.98 -9.14
C ASP A 122 6.21 -16.56 -9.74
N GLN A 123 6.99 -15.60 -9.24
CA GLN A 123 7.03 -14.22 -9.73
C GLN A 123 5.64 -13.55 -9.73
N ILE A 124 5.06 -13.44 -8.55
CA ILE A 124 3.71 -12.90 -8.31
C ILE A 124 3.76 -11.37 -8.29
N LEU A 125 2.81 -10.74 -8.99
CA LEU A 125 2.68 -9.29 -9.08
C LEU A 125 2.20 -8.68 -7.77
N VAL A 126 3.02 -7.78 -7.22
CA VAL A 126 2.73 -6.99 -6.04
C VAL A 126 2.98 -5.50 -6.29
N HIS A 127 2.46 -4.66 -5.43
CA HIS A 127 2.61 -3.22 -5.55
C HIS A 127 3.49 -2.67 -4.43
N ASN A 128 4.45 -1.84 -4.80
CA ASN A 128 5.13 -1.00 -3.82
C ASN A 128 4.28 0.23 -3.54
N LYS A 129 3.35 0.09 -2.63
CA LYS A 129 2.56 1.23 -2.16
C LYS A 129 3.32 1.97 -1.08
N CYS A 130 4.23 2.82 -1.46
CA CYS A 130 4.70 3.87 -0.57
C CYS A 130 3.52 4.80 -0.30
N SER A 131 2.80 4.56 0.80
CA SER A 131 1.71 5.44 1.23
C SER A 131 2.31 6.79 1.56
N LYS A 132 2.13 7.77 0.67
CA LYS A 132 2.58 9.15 0.89
C LYS A 132 1.50 9.93 1.59
N TYR A 133 1.90 10.68 2.60
CA TYR A 133 1.02 11.55 3.37
C TYR A 133 1.52 12.98 3.28
N TYR A 134 0.58 13.92 3.21
CA TYR A 134 0.88 15.34 3.09
C TYR A 134 0.07 16.12 4.13
N LYS A 135 0.62 17.23 4.59
CA LYS A 135 -0.18 18.20 5.33
C LYS A 135 -1.33 18.68 4.43
N ALA A 136 -2.53 18.79 4.99
CA ALA A 136 -3.67 19.38 4.31
C ALA A 136 -4.09 20.66 5.02
N THR A 137 -4.58 21.63 4.23
CA THR A 137 -5.20 22.85 4.71
C THR A 137 -6.47 23.08 3.90
N ARG A 138 -7.60 23.20 4.57
CA ARG A 138 -8.87 23.57 3.93
C ARG A 138 -8.89 25.07 3.67
N THR A 139 -9.36 25.46 2.49
CA THR A 139 -9.54 26.83 2.04
C THR A 139 -10.92 26.96 1.39
N ASP A 140 -11.33 28.18 1.07
CA ASP A 140 -12.59 28.44 0.34
C ASP A 140 -12.57 27.83 -1.08
N ASP A 141 -11.37 27.64 -1.64
CA ASP A 141 -11.16 27.05 -2.98
C ASP A 141 -10.95 25.51 -2.94
N GLY A 142 -11.08 24.87 -1.77
CA GLY A 142 -10.91 23.43 -1.60
C GLY A 142 -9.80 23.04 -0.64
N VAL A 143 -9.09 21.94 -0.96
CA VAL A 143 -8.04 21.38 -0.10
C VAL A 143 -6.67 21.57 -0.71
N MET A 144 -5.82 22.34 -0.03
CA MET A 144 -4.42 22.56 -0.42
C MET A 144 -3.52 21.47 0.15
N GLN A 145 -2.68 20.90 -0.73
CA GLN A 145 -1.62 19.97 -0.33
C GLN A 145 -0.37 20.75 0.07
N GLY A 146 0.10 20.49 1.30
CA GLY A 146 1.36 21.01 1.83
C GLY A 146 2.52 20.01 1.74
N ALA A 147 3.51 20.17 2.60
CA ALA A 147 4.69 19.32 2.64
C ALA A 147 4.36 17.84 2.90
N GLU A 148 5.16 16.94 2.29
CA GLU A 148 5.14 15.51 2.59
C GLU A 148 5.54 15.25 4.04
N ILE A 149 4.91 14.27 4.66
CA ILE A 149 5.12 13.91 6.07
C ILE A 149 5.11 12.38 6.22
N THR A 150 5.79 11.88 7.25
CA THR A 150 5.78 10.46 7.58
C THR A 150 4.40 10.01 8.09
N LYS A 151 4.11 8.70 8.03
CA LYS A 151 2.88 8.11 8.61
C LYS A 151 2.69 8.49 10.08
N LYS A 152 3.78 8.46 10.88
CA LYS A 152 3.77 8.87 12.30
C LYS A 152 3.38 10.34 12.48
N GLN A 153 3.93 11.22 11.65
CA GLN A 153 3.56 12.65 11.67
C GLN A 153 2.11 12.85 11.20
N ALA A 154 1.64 12.09 10.21
CA ALA A 154 0.26 12.12 9.75
C ALA A 154 -0.72 11.71 10.87
N LEU A 155 -0.46 10.59 11.56
CA LEU A 155 -1.26 10.14 12.71
C LEU A 155 -1.29 11.21 13.83
N ASN A 156 -0.14 11.77 14.17
CA ASN A 156 -0.07 12.83 15.19
C ASN A 156 -0.85 14.08 14.76
N ARG A 157 -0.82 14.45 13.47
CA ARG A 157 -1.61 15.57 12.95
C ARG A 157 -3.09 15.33 13.12
N ILE A 158 -3.59 14.16 12.71
CA ILE A 158 -5.02 13.81 12.82
C ILE A 158 -5.44 13.85 14.29
N ARG A 159 -4.68 13.22 15.18
CA ARG A 159 -4.96 13.22 16.63
C ARG A 159 -4.93 14.61 17.27
N SER A 160 -4.26 15.58 16.65
CA SER A 160 -4.24 16.98 17.05
C SER A 160 -5.27 17.87 16.31
N GLY A 161 -6.26 17.27 15.64
CA GLY A 161 -7.33 17.98 14.95
C GLY A 161 -6.92 18.67 13.65
N LYS A 162 -5.93 18.10 12.92
CA LYS A 162 -5.41 18.70 11.68
C LYS A 162 -5.55 17.72 10.52
N ASP A 163 -5.92 18.24 9.36
CA ASP A 163 -6.17 17.48 8.15
C ASP A 163 -4.90 16.93 7.49
N VAL A 164 -5.05 15.79 6.79
CA VAL A 164 -3.99 15.10 6.06
C VAL A 164 -4.53 14.70 4.67
N ILE A 165 -3.67 14.73 3.65
CA ILE A 165 -3.92 14.09 2.36
C ILE A 165 -3.09 12.82 2.28
N ALA A 166 -3.69 11.72 1.86
CA ALA A 166 -3.00 10.50 1.46
C ALA A 166 -3.03 10.36 -0.07
N ASN A 167 -2.00 9.77 -0.64
CA ASN A 167 -1.89 9.56 -2.08
C ASN A 167 -2.83 8.49 -2.65
N SER A 168 -3.64 7.86 -1.81
CA SER A 168 -4.63 6.87 -2.25
C SER A 168 -5.73 6.66 -1.22
N ARG A 169 -6.90 6.17 -1.71
CA ARG A 169 -8.06 5.84 -0.87
C ARG A 169 -7.73 4.81 0.21
N SER A 170 -6.94 3.77 -0.11
CA SER A 170 -6.59 2.73 0.86
C SER A 170 -5.62 3.25 1.93
N ALA A 171 -4.63 4.07 1.56
CA ALA A 171 -3.74 4.74 2.52
C ALA A 171 -4.53 5.66 3.46
N ALA A 172 -5.48 6.44 2.91
CA ALA A 172 -6.36 7.29 3.69
C ALA A 172 -7.22 6.49 4.66
N LYS A 173 -7.83 5.38 4.20
CA LYS A 173 -8.68 4.50 5.03
C LYS A 173 -7.89 3.85 6.15
N SER A 174 -6.68 3.33 5.85
CA SER A 174 -5.77 2.75 6.85
C SER A 174 -5.36 3.79 7.89
N LEU A 175 -4.96 4.99 7.44
CA LEU A 175 -4.57 6.07 8.33
C LEU A 175 -5.73 6.50 9.24
N ALA A 176 -6.94 6.66 8.69
CA ALA A 176 -8.14 7.02 9.43
C ALA A 176 -8.50 5.96 10.49
N LYS A 177 -8.51 4.68 10.13
CA LYS A 177 -8.72 3.58 11.09
C LYS A 177 -7.71 3.61 12.23
N ASN A 178 -6.43 3.80 11.93
CA ASN A 178 -5.36 3.88 12.95
C ASN A 178 -5.47 5.13 13.82
N ALA A 179 -6.01 6.24 13.30
CA ALA A 179 -6.17 7.48 14.04
C ALA A 179 -7.38 7.45 14.97
N PHE A 180 -8.50 6.89 14.48
CA PHE A 180 -9.80 6.90 15.16
C PHE A 180 -10.05 5.67 16.04
N GLY A 181 -9.16 4.67 15.99
CA GLY A 181 -9.29 3.45 16.79
C GLY A 181 -10.54 2.66 16.44
N ASN A 182 -11.40 2.40 17.45
CA ASN A 182 -12.64 1.61 17.29
C ASN A 182 -13.83 2.40 16.71
N SER A 183 -13.68 3.70 16.43
CA SER A 183 -14.74 4.52 15.84
C SER A 183 -15.01 4.06 14.41
N LYS A 184 -16.28 4.17 13.99
CA LYS A 184 -16.63 3.96 12.59
C LYS A 184 -15.99 5.03 11.72
N VAL A 185 -15.51 4.61 10.56
CA VAL A 185 -14.86 5.48 9.57
C VAL A 185 -15.79 5.62 8.38
N TYR A 186 -16.22 6.83 8.11
CA TYR A 186 -17.10 7.20 6.99
C TYR A 186 -16.31 7.82 5.86
N SER A 187 -16.77 7.64 4.63
CA SER A 187 -16.18 8.28 3.46
C SER A 187 -17.24 9.13 2.76
N GLU A 188 -16.93 10.39 2.54
CA GLU A 188 -17.81 11.33 1.83
C GLU A 188 -17.04 12.30 0.95
N ILE A 189 -17.78 13.09 0.18
CA ILE A 189 -17.31 14.25 -0.58
C ILE A 189 -18.32 15.39 -0.42
N HIS A 190 -17.85 16.63 -0.35
CA HIS A 190 -18.70 17.82 -0.32
C HIS A 190 -18.83 18.44 -1.73
N PRO A 191 -19.77 18.02 -2.58
CA PRO A 191 -19.83 18.39 -4.01
C PRO A 191 -20.07 19.89 -4.26
N LYS A 192 -20.47 20.65 -3.24
CA LYS A 192 -20.66 22.11 -3.32
C LYS A 192 -19.38 22.92 -3.07
N VAL A 193 -18.31 22.26 -2.63
CA VAL A 193 -17.00 22.90 -2.40
C VAL A 193 -16.19 22.81 -3.68
N PRO A 194 -15.62 23.90 -4.20
CA PRO A 194 -14.71 23.87 -5.33
C PRO A 194 -13.55 22.90 -5.06
N ASN A 195 -13.11 22.14 -6.07
CA ASN A 195 -12.01 21.17 -5.93
C ASN A 195 -12.15 20.22 -4.73
N ALA A 196 -13.38 19.81 -4.41
CA ALA A 196 -13.66 18.90 -3.30
C ALA A 196 -12.94 17.57 -3.51
N MET A 197 -12.38 17.04 -2.42
CA MET A 197 -11.74 15.73 -2.39
C MET A 197 -12.58 14.75 -1.56
N TYR A 198 -12.58 13.49 -1.95
CA TYR A 198 -13.04 12.43 -1.07
C TYR A 198 -12.19 12.39 0.19
N HIS A 199 -12.83 12.10 1.31
CA HIS A 199 -12.12 11.99 2.59
C HIS A 199 -12.78 10.97 3.52
N PHE A 200 -12.03 10.59 4.55
CA PHE A 200 -12.52 9.81 5.68
C PHE A 200 -12.54 10.70 6.93
N HIS A 201 -13.56 10.49 7.76
CA HIS A 201 -13.72 11.10 9.09
C HIS A 201 -14.35 10.09 10.05
N ASP A 202 -14.37 10.40 11.34
CA ASP A 202 -15.12 9.65 12.36
C ASP A 202 -16.60 10.09 12.42
N ASP A 203 -17.39 9.41 13.24
CA ASP A 203 -18.81 9.66 13.41
C ASP A 203 -19.16 10.78 14.41
N MET A 204 -18.16 11.32 15.10
CA MET A 204 -18.42 12.13 16.29
C MET A 204 -18.32 13.65 16.08
N ASN A 205 -17.45 14.17 15.24
CA ASN A 205 -17.20 15.64 15.26
C ASN A 205 -16.77 16.29 13.93
N HIS A 206 -16.47 15.58 12.84
CA HIS A 206 -15.98 16.16 11.56
C HIS A 206 -14.88 17.23 11.66
N ILE A 207 -14.07 17.18 12.74
CA ILE A 207 -13.11 18.24 13.04
C ILE A 207 -11.91 18.16 12.11
N PHE A 208 -11.54 16.97 11.69
CA PHE A 208 -10.38 16.69 10.84
C PHE A 208 -10.66 15.57 9.85
N HIS A 209 -9.98 15.62 8.72
CA HIS A 209 -10.25 14.75 7.59
C HIS A 209 -8.97 14.12 7.05
N VAL A 210 -9.11 12.89 6.56
CA VAL A 210 -8.06 12.23 5.79
C VAL A 210 -8.51 12.22 4.32
N PHE A 211 -8.07 13.22 3.58
CA PHE A 211 -8.36 13.35 2.15
C PHE A 211 -7.55 12.37 1.32
N PHE A 212 -8.06 12.05 0.12
CA PHE A 212 -7.32 11.22 -0.84
C PHE A 212 -7.62 11.62 -2.29
N LYS A 213 -6.64 11.35 -3.15
CA LYS A 213 -6.72 11.52 -4.61
C LYS A 213 -7.23 10.23 -5.25
#